data_26b4077f5aa47d036255667c8f0b8a82
#
_entry.id   26b4077f5aa47d036255667c8f0b8a82
#
_cell.length_a   1.000
_cell.length_b   1.000
_cell.length_c   1.000
_cell.angle_alpha   90.00
_cell.angle_beta   90.00
_cell.angle_gamma   90.00
#
_symmetry.space_group_name_H-M   'P 1'
#
loop_
_entity.id
_entity.type
_entity.pdbx_description
1 polymer ?
#
loop_
_entity_poly.entity_id
_entity_poly.type
_entity_poly.pdbx_seq_one_letter_code
_entity_poly.pdbx_strand_id
1 'polypeptide(L)'
;MSIPEDLAGRWAVLLFYRGHWCPYCRQQLLDFQRARVQLNELGAEVVAFSVDSLEQAQQTVERHRLTFPVLYGLDAREVAEAIGVFINEHPPYLQATGFVLRPNGTVAVAVYSSSAIGRLVAADTINFLKYLQKAQ
;
A
#
# COMPACT_ATOMS: atom_id res chain seq x y z
N MET A 1 -7.56 11.49 4.78
CA MET A 1 -6.76 10.68 5.74
C MET A 1 -5.35 11.24 5.83
N SER A 2 -4.87 11.45 7.03
CA SER A 2 -3.49 11.90 7.28
C SER A 2 -2.64 10.74 7.76
N ILE A 3 -1.50 10.49 7.11
CA ILE A 3 -0.59 9.40 7.42
C ILE A 3 0.68 10.01 8.01
N PRO A 4 1.20 9.50 9.13
CA PRO A 4 0.75 8.29 9.84
C PRO A 4 -0.29 8.53 10.94
N GLU A 5 -0.75 9.74 11.15
CA GLU A 5 -1.57 10.14 12.31
C GLU A 5 -2.86 9.32 12.45
N ASP A 6 -3.58 9.11 11.35
CA ASP A 6 -4.85 8.37 11.35
C ASP A 6 -4.67 6.87 11.58
N LEU A 7 -3.42 6.38 11.52
CA LEU A 7 -3.07 4.99 11.76
C LEU A 7 -2.35 4.79 13.09
N ALA A 8 -2.26 5.83 13.92
CA ALA A 8 -1.57 5.78 15.20
C ALA A 8 -2.14 4.67 16.10
N GLY A 9 -1.25 3.93 16.76
CA GLY A 9 -1.62 2.84 17.65
C GLY A 9 -1.85 1.51 16.95
N ARG A 10 -1.75 1.45 15.64
CA ARG A 10 -1.95 0.22 14.85
C ARG A 10 -0.78 -0.01 13.92
N TRP A 11 -0.51 -1.28 13.63
CA TRP A 11 0.36 -1.63 12.52
C TRP A 11 -0.34 -1.28 11.21
N ALA A 12 0.40 -0.87 10.21
CA ALA A 12 -0.19 -0.47 8.92
C ALA A 12 0.66 -0.96 7.75
N VAL A 13 -0.03 -1.37 6.70
CA VAL A 13 0.60 -1.71 5.41
C VAL A 13 0.13 -0.68 4.41
N LEU A 14 1.07 0.07 3.83
CA LEU A 14 0.78 1.08 2.84
C LEU A 14 1.21 0.57 1.47
N LEU A 15 0.28 0.54 0.53
CA LEU A 15 0.52 0.05 -0.83
C LEU A 15 0.33 1.20 -1.82
N PHE A 16 1.43 1.71 -2.36
CA PHE A 16 1.38 2.68 -3.45
C PHE A 16 1.45 1.90 -4.76
N TYR A 17 0.45 2.06 -5.62
CA TYR A 17 0.38 1.29 -6.86
C TYR A 17 0.34 2.20 -8.08
N ARG A 18 0.64 1.62 -9.24
CA ARG A 18 0.85 2.35 -10.49
C ARG A 18 -0.44 2.89 -11.08
N GLY A 19 -1.50 2.12 -11.01
CA GLY A 19 -2.80 2.50 -11.55
C GLY A 19 -3.71 1.30 -11.77
N HIS A 20 -4.98 1.57 -12.05
CA HIS A 20 -6.01 0.54 -12.28
C HIS A 20 -5.70 -0.39 -13.46
N TRP A 21 -4.88 0.07 -14.39
CA TRP A 21 -4.48 -0.64 -15.62
C TRP A 21 -3.35 -1.66 -15.41
N CYS A 22 -2.71 -1.66 -14.26
CA CYS A 22 -1.52 -2.47 -13.99
C CYS A 22 -1.90 -3.86 -13.46
N PRO A 23 -1.62 -4.95 -14.20
CA PRO A 23 -1.99 -6.29 -13.74
C PRO A 23 -1.30 -6.73 -12.46
N TYR A 24 -0.02 -6.39 -12.30
CA TYR A 24 0.74 -6.70 -11.08
C TYR A 24 0.17 -5.98 -9.86
N CYS A 25 -0.31 -4.74 -10.05
CA CYS A 25 -0.94 -3.97 -8.99
C CYS A 25 -2.27 -4.58 -8.58
N ARG A 26 -3.08 -4.97 -9.56
CA ARG A 26 -4.36 -5.65 -9.29
C ARG A 26 -4.15 -6.94 -8.52
N GLN A 27 -3.17 -7.74 -8.91
CA GLN A 27 -2.86 -8.99 -8.20
C GLN A 27 -2.42 -8.73 -6.76
N GLN A 28 -1.58 -7.72 -6.55
CA GLN A 28 -1.14 -7.36 -5.20
C GLN A 28 -2.32 -6.94 -4.32
N LEU A 29 -3.22 -6.09 -4.84
CA LEU A 29 -4.40 -5.65 -4.08
C LEU A 29 -5.30 -6.84 -3.72
N LEU A 30 -5.50 -7.77 -4.66
CA LEU A 30 -6.28 -8.99 -4.41
C LEU A 30 -5.63 -9.86 -3.35
N ASP A 31 -4.31 -10.04 -3.40
CA ASP A 31 -3.58 -10.87 -2.44
C ASP A 31 -3.68 -10.30 -1.03
N PHE A 32 -3.58 -8.97 -0.88
CA PHE A 32 -3.76 -8.33 0.41
C PHE A 32 -5.22 -8.38 0.89
N GLN A 33 -6.18 -8.32 -0.03
CA GLN A 33 -7.58 -8.51 0.33
C GLN A 33 -7.85 -9.92 0.87
N ARG A 34 -7.29 -10.94 0.22
CA ARG A 34 -7.40 -12.33 0.68
C ARG A 34 -6.73 -12.55 2.04
N ALA A 35 -5.68 -11.79 2.32
CA ALA A 35 -4.95 -11.86 3.58
C ALA A 35 -5.59 -11.00 4.69
N ARG A 36 -6.71 -10.33 4.41
CA ARG A 36 -7.29 -9.30 5.29
C ARG A 36 -7.59 -9.83 6.69
N VAL A 37 -8.16 -11.03 6.80
CA VAL A 37 -8.51 -11.64 8.10
C VAL A 37 -7.24 -11.86 8.94
N GLN A 38 -6.20 -12.44 8.33
CA GLN A 38 -4.93 -12.69 9.02
C GLN A 38 -4.24 -11.39 9.45
N LEU A 39 -4.29 -10.37 8.59
CA LEU A 39 -3.72 -9.07 8.91
C LEU A 39 -4.48 -8.39 10.06
N ASN A 40 -5.81 -8.47 10.05
CA ASN A 40 -6.63 -7.95 11.15
C ASN A 40 -6.30 -8.64 12.47
N GLU A 41 -6.09 -9.94 12.46
CA GLU A 41 -5.71 -10.70 13.66
C GLU A 41 -4.37 -10.24 14.22
N LEU A 42 -3.49 -9.73 13.36
CA LEU A 42 -2.20 -9.17 13.75
C LEU A 42 -2.28 -7.66 14.07
N GLY A 43 -3.49 -7.10 14.07
CA GLY A 43 -3.70 -5.68 14.35
C GLY A 43 -3.19 -4.75 13.26
N ALA A 44 -3.12 -5.23 12.01
CA ALA A 44 -2.59 -4.46 10.88
C ALA A 44 -3.70 -3.97 9.94
N GLU A 45 -3.68 -2.68 9.65
CA GLU A 45 -4.53 -2.05 8.65
C GLU A 45 -3.82 -2.03 7.29
N VAL A 46 -4.59 -2.13 6.21
CA VAL A 46 -4.08 -1.97 4.85
C VAL A 46 -4.69 -0.72 4.24
N VAL A 47 -3.87 0.10 3.60
CA VAL A 47 -4.32 1.29 2.86
C VAL A 47 -3.59 1.33 1.53
N ALA A 48 -4.31 1.55 0.44
CA ALA A 48 -3.72 1.65 -0.90
C ALA A 48 -3.84 3.08 -1.43
N PHE A 49 -2.88 3.48 -2.27
CA PHE A 49 -2.75 4.84 -2.78
C PHE A 49 -2.35 4.82 -4.25
N SER A 50 -2.91 5.73 -5.04
CA SER A 50 -2.46 5.95 -6.42
C SER A 50 -2.82 7.35 -6.91
N VAL A 51 -2.38 7.67 -8.12
CA VAL A 51 -2.77 8.91 -8.81
C VAL A 51 -4.10 8.76 -9.54
N ASP A 52 -4.70 7.59 -9.53
CA ASP A 52 -5.99 7.35 -10.18
C ASP A 52 -7.03 8.36 -9.73
N SER A 53 -8.00 8.64 -10.62
CA SER A 53 -9.15 9.46 -10.26
C SER A 53 -10.05 8.73 -9.26
N LEU A 54 -10.93 9.48 -8.62
CA LEU A 54 -11.94 8.89 -7.72
C LEU A 54 -12.75 7.81 -8.43
N GLU A 55 -13.18 8.04 -9.65
CA GLU A 55 -13.96 7.07 -10.42
C GLU A 55 -13.18 5.79 -10.68
N GLN A 56 -11.90 5.91 -11.08
CA GLN A 56 -11.03 4.76 -11.31
C GLN A 56 -10.79 3.98 -10.04
N ALA A 57 -10.56 4.67 -8.91
CA ALA A 57 -10.39 4.02 -7.61
C ALA A 57 -11.66 3.29 -7.18
N GLN A 58 -12.82 3.89 -7.38
CA GLN A 58 -14.11 3.25 -7.08
C GLN A 58 -14.31 1.98 -7.91
N GLN A 59 -13.98 2.02 -9.19
CA GLN A 59 -14.05 0.85 -10.07
C GLN A 59 -13.12 -0.27 -9.58
N THR A 60 -11.92 0.07 -9.13
CA THR A 60 -10.97 -0.90 -8.57
C THR A 60 -11.54 -1.57 -7.32
N VAL A 61 -12.10 -0.78 -6.41
CA VAL A 61 -12.74 -1.30 -5.19
C VAL A 61 -13.89 -2.24 -5.53
N GLU A 62 -14.77 -1.84 -6.44
CA GLU A 62 -15.93 -2.65 -6.82
C GLU A 62 -15.54 -3.94 -7.54
N ARG A 63 -14.63 -3.83 -8.51
CA ARG A 63 -14.19 -4.98 -9.32
C ARG A 63 -13.54 -6.06 -8.46
N HIS A 64 -12.73 -5.67 -7.51
CA HIS A 64 -11.96 -6.60 -6.69
C HIS A 64 -12.55 -6.79 -5.30
N ARG A 65 -13.68 -6.17 -5.01
CA ARG A 65 -14.39 -6.25 -3.71
C ARG A 65 -13.46 -5.96 -2.54
N LEU A 66 -12.67 -4.88 -2.68
CA LEU A 66 -11.72 -4.48 -1.66
C LEU A 66 -12.46 -3.89 -0.45
N THR A 67 -12.03 -4.25 0.74
CA THR A 67 -12.62 -3.76 1.99
C THR A 67 -11.70 -2.85 2.78
N PHE A 68 -10.48 -2.62 2.29
CA PHE A 68 -9.57 -1.63 2.87
C PHE A 68 -9.64 -0.32 2.08
N PRO A 69 -9.25 0.81 2.70
CA PRO A 69 -9.29 2.10 2.01
C PRO A 69 -8.39 2.13 0.78
N VAL A 70 -8.92 2.68 -0.31
CA VAL A 70 -8.16 2.92 -1.55
C VAL A 70 -8.25 4.41 -1.83
N LEU A 71 -7.16 5.13 -1.58
CA LEU A 71 -7.08 6.57 -1.76
C LEU A 71 -6.63 6.90 -3.19
N TYR A 72 -6.97 8.09 -3.63
CA TYR A 72 -6.87 8.48 -5.03
C TYR A 72 -6.38 9.91 -5.18
N GLY A 73 -6.13 10.31 -6.41
CA GLY A 73 -5.85 11.71 -6.75
C GLY A 73 -4.54 12.25 -6.23
N LEU A 74 -3.57 11.37 -5.92
CA LEU A 74 -2.26 11.81 -5.47
C LEU A 74 -1.49 12.47 -6.60
N ASP A 75 -0.66 13.44 -6.25
CA ASP A 75 0.31 14.04 -7.17
C ASP A 75 1.61 13.25 -7.09
N ALA A 76 2.00 12.65 -8.22
CA ALA A 76 3.17 11.76 -8.26
C ALA A 76 4.45 12.47 -7.80
N ARG A 77 4.67 13.71 -8.22
CA ARG A 77 5.88 14.46 -7.86
C ARG A 77 5.92 14.82 -6.39
N GLU A 78 4.78 15.20 -5.82
CA GLU A 78 4.68 15.50 -4.38
C GLU A 78 5.00 14.26 -3.55
N VAL A 79 4.48 13.10 -3.94
CA VAL A 79 4.75 11.83 -3.26
C VAL A 79 6.24 11.47 -3.39
N ALA A 80 6.82 11.64 -4.58
CA ALA A 80 8.24 11.38 -4.79
C ALA A 80 9.11 12.25 -3.90
N GLU A 81 8.78 13.53 -3.76
CA GLU A 81 9.51 14.44 -2.89
C GLU A 81 9.37 14.09 -1.42
N ALA A 82 8.16 13.68 -1.02
CA ALA A 82 7.86 13.41 0.39
C ALA A 82 8.47 12.09 0.88
N ILE A 83 8.43 11.02 0.07
CA ILE A 83 8.80 9.67 0.54
C ILE A 83 9.74 8.91 -0.40
N GLY A 84 10.22 9.54 -1.47
CA GLY A 84 11.24 8.96 -2.34
C GLY A 84 10.77 7.88 -3.30
N VAL A 85 9.49 7.80 -3.59
CA VAL A 85 8.92 6.84 -4.55
C VAL A 85 9.45 7.14 -5.94
N PHE A 86 9.81 6.11 -6.71
CA PHE A 86 10.10 6.27 -8.13
C PHE A 86 8.81 6.56 -8.88
N ILE A 87 8.87 7.42 -9.88
CA ILE A 87 7.70 7.79 -10.67
C ILE A 87 7.96 7.65 -12.16
N ASN A 88 6.87 7.49 -12.92
CA ASN A 88 6.85 7.72 -14.36
C ASN A 88 6.43 9.18 -14.56
N GLU A 89 7.03 9.89 -15.51
CA GLU A 89 6.75 11.33 -15.66
C GLU A 89 5.73 11.65 -16.76
N HIS A 90 5.67 10.81 -17.79
CA HIS A 90 4.81 11.09 -18.96
C HIS A 90 4.08 9.83 -19.43
N PRO A 91 2.86 9.53 -18.98
CA PRO A 91 2.05 10.26 -17.98
C PRO A 91 2.56 10.06 -16.56
N PRO A 92 2.22 10.97 -15.63
CA PRO A 92 2.70 10.84 -14.25
C PRO A 92 1.94 9.76 -13.48
N TYR A 93 2.67 8.82 -12.91
CA TYR A 93 2.13 7.85 -11.96
C TYR A 93 3.26 7.32 -11.07
N LEU A 94 2.86 6.71 -9.94
CA LEU A 94 3.81 6.13 -8.97
C LEU A 94 4.26 4.76 -9.45
N GLN A 95 5.54 4.43 -9.21
CA GLN A 95 5.97 3.05 -9.32
C GLN A 95 5.61 2.30 -8.03
N ALA A 96 5.60 0.97 -8.09
CA ALA A 96 5.16 0.15 -6.96
C ALA A 96 6.04 0.37 -5.73
N THR A 97 5.41 0.67 -4.60
CA THR A 97 6.10 0.94 -3.34
C THR A 97 5.24 0.45 -2.18
N GLY A 98 5.86 -0.14 -1.18
CA GLY A 98 5.14 -0.63 -0.02
C GLY A 98 5.88 -0.34 1.27
N PHE A 99 5.13 0.00 2.31
CA PHE A 99 5.67 0.21 3.65
C PHE A 99 4.91 -0.60 4.68
N VAL A 100 5.61 -1.08 5.69
CA VAL A 100 4.99 -1.57 6.91
C VAL A 100 5.34 -0.58 8.01
N LEU A 101 4.33 0.01 8.63
CA LEU A 101 4.51 0.98 9.72
C LEU A 101 4.23 0.32 11.07
N ARG A 102 5.05 0.65 12.06
CA ARG A 102 4.80 0.30 13.46
C ARG A 102 3.68 1.18 14.03
N PRO A 103 3.08 0.77 15.15
CA PRO A 103 2.04 1.58 15.79
C PRO A 103 2.46 3.02 16.14
N ASN A 104 3.75 3.27 16.32
CA ASN A 104 4.28 4.62 16.57
C ASN A 104 4.51 5.43 15.30
N GLY A 105 4.16 4.89 14.13
CA GLY A 105 4.30 5.58 12.85
C GLY A 105 5.65 5.44 12.16
N THR A 106 6.62 4.74 12.79
CA THR A 106 7.93 4.53 12.17
C THR A 106 7.87 3.39 11.15
N VAL A 107 8.73 3.46 10.14
CA VAL A 107 8.80 2.47 9.08
C VAL A 107 9.57 1.25 9.56
N ALA A 108 8.91 0.08 9.57
CA ALA A 108 9.55 -1.21 9.88
C ALA A 108 10.22 -1.79 8.65
N VAL A 109 9.59 -1.68 7.49
CA VAL A 109 10.17 -2.10 6.21
C VAL A 109 9.65 -1.20 5.09
N ALA A 110 10.52 -0.91 4.13
CA ALA A 110 10.19 -0.15 2.93
C ALA A 110 10.66 -0.93 1.71
N VAL A 111 9.78 -1.11 0.74
CA VAL A 111 10.09 -1.76 -0.54
C VAL A 111 9.80 -0.78 -1.65
N TYR A 112 10.86 -0.36 -2.35
CA TYR A 112 10.76 0.55 -3.49
C TYR A 112 11.05 -0.21 -4.76
N SER A 113 10.15 -0.11 -5.74
CA SER A 113 10.41 -0.62 -7.08
C SER A 113 10.51 0.54 -8.07
N SER A 114 11.36 0.41 -9.05
CA SER A 114 11.43 1.38 -10.15
C SER A 114 10.51 0.98 -11.31
N SER A 115 9.68 -0.05 -11.12
CA SER A 115 8.85 -0.63 -12.17
C SER A 115 7.60 -1.30 -11.55
N ALA A 116 7.00 -2.22 -12.30
CA ALA A 116 5.82 -2.98 -11.87
C ALA A 116 6.16 -4.17 -10.96
N ILE A 117 7.37 -4.68 -11.03
CA ILE A 117 7.79 -5.88 -10.29
C ILE A 117 8.67 -5.51 -9.10
N GLY A 118 8.87 -6.45 -8.19
CA GLY A 118 9.68 -6.20 -6.98
C GLY A 118 8.88 -5.42 -5.95
N ARG A 119 7.80 -6.00 -5.46
CA ARG A 119 6.87 -5.34 -4.54
C ARG A 119 6.65 -6.13 -3.27
N LEU A 120 6.05 -5.48 -2.28
CA LEU A 120 5.69 -6.11 -1.01
C LEU A 120 4.67 -7.21 -1.26
N VAL A 121 4.91 -8.39 -0.68
CA VAL A 121 4.09 -9.59 -0.86
C VAL A 121 3.31 -9.86 0.43
N ALA A 122 2.02 -10.19 0.30
CA ALA A 122 1.13 -10.39 1.45
C ALA A 122 1.65 -11.49 2.40
N ALA A 123 2.08 -12.63 1.87
CA ALA A 123 2.61 -13.73 2.68
C ALA A 123 3.85 -13.31 3.48
N ASP A 124 4.76 -12.61 2.83
CA ASP A 124 5.96 -12.09 3.48
C ASP A 124 5.61 -11.07 4.56
N THR A 125 4.63 -10.22 4.28
CA THR A 125 4.17 -9.19 5.22
C THR A 125 3.61 -9.82 6.49
N ILE A 126 2.78 -10.85 6.35
CA ILE A 126 2.21 -11.57 7.48
C ILE A 126 3.33 -12.19 8.34
N ASN A 127 4.25 -12.88 7.70
CA ASN A 127 5.37 -13.53 8.41
C ASN A 127 6.26 -12.51 9.11
N PHE A 128 6.51 -11.38 8.45
CA PHE A 128 7.34 -10.32 9.03
C PHE A 128 6.65 -9.64 10.22
N LEU A 129 5.35 -9.39 10.13
CA LEU A 129 4.57 -8.86 11.25
C LEU A 129 4.60 -9.80 12.45
N LYS A 130 4.45 -11.09 12.23
CA LYS A 130 4.56 -12.09 13.30
C LYS A 130 5.93 -12.04 13.97
N TYR A 131 6.96 -11.94 13.16
CA TYR A 131 8.35 -11.84 13.66
C TYR A 131 8.54 -10.56 14.50
N LEU A 132 8.12 -9.42 13.98
CA LEU A 132 8.27 -8.14 14.68
C LEU A 132 7.49 -8.10 15.99
N GLN A 133 6.27 -8.60 16.00
CA GLN A 133 5.42 -8.61 17.20
C GLN A 133 5.93 -9.57 18.26
N LYS A 134 6.53 -10.67 17.85
CA LYS A 134 7.15 -11.65 18.76
C LYS A 134 8.42 -11.10 19.41
N ALA A 135 9.13 -10.21 18.72
CA ALA A 135 10.37 -9.61 19.19
C ALA A 135 10.18 -8.43 20.16
N GLN A 136 8.94 -7.98 20.32
CA GLN A 136 8.60 -6.87 21.22
C GLN A 136 8.64 -7.28 22.69
#